data_02ae136813ecf78f7a1647b2c1f8c24f
#
_entry.id   02ae136813ecf78f7a1647b2c1f8c24f
#
_cell.length_a   1.000
_cell.length_b   1.000
_cell.length_c   1.000
_cell.angle_alpha   90.00
_cell.angle_beta   90.00
_cell.angle_gamma   90.00
#
_symmetry.space_group_name_H-M   'P 1'
#
loop_
_entity.id
_entity.type
_entity.pdbx_description
1 polymer ?
#
loop_
_entity_poly.entity_id
_entity_poly.type
_entity_poly.pdbx_seq_one_letter_code
_entity_poly.pdbx_strand_id
1 'polypeptide(L)'
;MILLDGNKLSTIIRKEISDRVRDFCKTDTRPPHLAAILIGDNPASQSYVKNKIKACEEVGYASTLIKKPLHTTESELLDIVQRLNENKEIDGYIVQLPLPRHIDEMKINLAIDPSKDVDGFHPNNFGRMALGITAYHPATPAGIMMMFDRYQISTEGKHCVVLGRSNIVGTPISLLMSKKTKPGNATVTIAHSRTENLKEICLSADIIIAALGIPFFVKADMVKPNAVIIDVGINKIEDASNPRGYRLVGDVDFEQVKNKVSAITPVPGGVGPMTITALIENTWKAYSKIYNNN
;
A
#
# COMPACT_ATOMS: atom_id res chain seq x y z
N MET A 1 -13.65 -21.28 0.27
CA MET A 1 -12.81 -20.10 0.56
C MET A 1 -12.08 -19.67 -0.71
N ILE A 2 -12.08 -18.39 -1.02
CA ILE A 2 -11.28 -17.79 -2.11
C ILE A 2 -9.95 -17.33 -1.50
N LEU A 3 -8.82 -17.78 -2.05
CA LEU A 3 -7.52 -17.23 -1.71
C LEU A 3 -7.32 -15.94 -2.51
N LEU A 4 -7.20 -14.81 -1.82
CA LEU A 4 -6.94 -13.51 -2.43
C LEU A 4 -5.43 -13.37 -2.73
N ASP A 5 -4.98 -14.05 -3.77
CA ASP A 5 -3.57 -14.15 -4.18
C ASP A 5 -3.11 -12.83 -4.84
N GLY A 6 -2.39 -12.02 -4.06
CA GLY A 6 -1.84 -10.76 -4.53
C GLY A 6 -0.68 -10.93 -5.51
N ASN A 7 0.09 -12.01 -5.44
CA ASN A 7 1.17 -12.28 -6.41
C ASN A 7 0.58 -12.49 -7.82
N LYS A 8 -0.40 -13.38 -7.92
CA LYS A 8 -1.09 -13.64 -9.21
C LYS A 8 -1.75 -12.37 -9.74
N LEU A 9 -2.51 -11.67 -8.90
CA LEU A 9 -3.23 -10.47 -9.31
C LEU A 9 -2.29 -9.33 -9.72
N SER A 10 -1.21 -9.11 -8.96
CA SER A 10 -0.21 -8.09 -9.29
C SER A 10 0.47 -8.35 -10.62
N THR A 11 0.75 -9.61 -10.96
CA THR A 11 1.32 -9.98 -12.25
C THR A 11 0.39 -9.63 -13.41
N ILE A 12 -0.92 -9.91 -13.26
CA ILE A 12 -1.93 -9.58 -14.28
C ILE A 12 -2.00 -8.06 -14.48
N ILE A 13 -2.15 -7.28 -13.39
CA ILE A 13 -2.31 -5.83 -13.49
C ILE A 13 -1.03 -5.18 -14.02
N ARG A 14 0.16 -5.61 -13.58
CA ARG A 14 1.42 -5.08 -14.11
C ARG A 14 1.59 -5.38 -15.60
N LYS A 15 1.15 -6.52 -16.08
CA LYS A 15 1.12 -6.81 -17.52
C LYS A 15 0.19 -5.83 -18.26
N GLU A 16 -1.00 -5.56 -17.75
CA GLU A 16 -1.92 -4.56 -18.31
C GLU A 16 -1.29 -3.16 -18.37
N ILE A 17 -0.57 -2.78 -17.29
CA ILE A 17 0.18 -1.51 -17.25
C ILE A 17 1.30 -1.50 -18.30
N SER A 18 2.08 -2.58 -18.39
CA SER A 18 3.15 -2.71 -19.39
C SER A 18 2.62 -2.58 -20.82
N ASP A 19 1.48 -3.19 -21.12
CA ASP A 19 0.84 -3.06 -22.42
C ASP A 19 0.41 -1.61 -22.71
N ARG A 20 -0.18 -0.92 -21.71
CA ARG A 20 -0.49 0.54 -21.81
C ARG A 20 0.74 1.39 -22.07
N VAL A 21 1.85 1.15 -21.36
CA VAL A 21 3.12 1.86 -21.52
C VAL A 21 3.66 1.67 -22.93
N ARG A 22 3.74 0.43 -23.39
CA ARG A 22 4.22 0.10 -24.73
C ARG A 22 3.39 0.78 -25.83
N ASP A 23 2.06 0.80 -25.67
CA ASP A 23 1.18 1.41 -26.65
C ASP A 23 1.28 2.93 -26.66
N PHE A 24 1.45 3.56 -25.51
CA PHE A 24 1.60 5.01 -25.37
C PHE A 24 2.98 5.50 -25.84
N CYS A 25 4.05 4.76 -25.53
CA CYS A 25 5.42 5.14 -25.87
C CYS A 25 5.82 4.85 -27.33
N LYS A 26 4.94 4.34 -28.18
CA LYS A 26 5.17 4.18 -29.63
C LYS A 26 5.37 5.50 -30.37
N THR A 27 5.01 6.64 -29.78
CA THR A 27 4.99 7.96 -30.40
C THR A 27 6.14 8.87 -29.94
N ASP A 28 7.32 8.33 -29.76
CA ASP A 28 8.55 9.10 -29.38
C ASP A 28 8.47 9.81 -28.02
N THR A 29 7.67 9.28 -27.10
CA THR A 29 7.56 9.76 -25.72
C THR A 29 8.45 8.95 -24.80
N ARG A 30 9.12 9.63 -23.83
CA ARG A 30 9.88 8.90 -22.81
C ARG A 30 8.96 8.00 -21.96
N PRO A 31 9.46 6.93 -21.36
CA PRO A 31 8.66 6.13 -20.42
C PRO A 31 8.37 6.89 -19.11
N PRO A 32 7.34 6.49 -18.36
CA PRO A 32 7.15 6.96 -16.99
C PRO A 32 8.39 6.73 -16.13
N HIS A 33 8.68 7.64 -15.19
CA HIS A 33 9.88 7.60 -14.38
C HIS A 33 9.58 7.74 -12.89
N LEU A 34 9.89 6.68 -12.13
CA LEU A 34 9.78 6.64 -10.68
C LEU A 34 11.16 6.82 -10.03
N ALA A 35 11.31 7.77 -9.12
CA ALA A 35 12.47 7.83 -8.26
C ALA A 35 12.17 7.30 -6.85
N ALA A 36 13.19 6.72 -6.20
CA ALA A 36 13.09 6.24 -4.84
C ALA A 36 14.29 6.75 -4.02
N ILE A 37 14.01 7.37 -2.87
CA ILE A 37 15.04 7.80 -1.92
C ILE A 37 15.10 6.76 -0.79
N LEU A 38 16.30 6.27 -0.49
CA LEU A 38 16.58 5.33 0.59
C LEU A 38 17.68 5.88 1.48
N ILE A 39 17.37 6.09 2.77
CA ILE A 39 18.33 6.55 3.77
C ILE A 39 18.74 5.38 4.66
N GLY A 40 20.05 5.15 4.73
CA GLY A 40 20.64 4.07 5.54
C GLY A 40 20.57 2.69 4.88
N ASP A 41 20.84 1.66 5.71
CA ASP A 41 21.09 0.29 5.26
C ASP A 41 20.11 -0.73 5.85
N ASN A 42 18.91 -0.31 6.27
CA ASN A 42 17.91 -1.24 6.79
C ASN A 42 17.58 -2.32 5.74
N PRO A 43 17.79 -3.62 6.02
CA PRO A 43 17.62 -4.68 5.04
C PRO A 43 16.18 -4.82 4.52
N ALA A 44 15.18 -4.53 5.36
CA ALA A 44 13.78 -4.57 4.94
C ALA A 44 13.51 -3.44 3.94
N SER A 45 13.92 -2.20 4.24
CA SER A 45 13.78 -1.05 3.35
C SER A 45 14.50 -1.27 2.01
N GLN A 46 15.70 -1.84 2.03
CA GLN A 46 16.44 -2.20 0.81
C GLN A 46 15.67 -3.22 -0.05
N SER A 47 15.11 -4.25 0.59
CA SER A 47 14.32 -5.27 -0.11
C SER A 47 13.06 -4.67 -0.73
N TYR A 48 12.35 -3.79 -0.02
CA TYR A 48 11.17 -3.09 -0.54
C TYR A 48 11.51 -2.21 -1.74
N VAL A 49 12.54 -1.39 -1.65
CA VAL A 49 12.97 -0.52 -2.75
C VAL A 49 13.42 -1.34 -3.96
N LYS A 50 14.19 -2.43 -3.74
CA LYS A 50 14.58 -3.34 -4.81
C LYS A 50 13.38 -3.92 -5.56
N ASN A 51 12.34 -4.34 -4.83
CA ASN A 51 11.12 -4.88 -5.44
C ASN A 51 10.33 -3.79 -6.21
N LYS A 52 10.32 -2.54 -5.73
CA LYS A 52 9.71 -1.40 -6.43
C LYS A 52 10.44 -1.11 -7.75
N ILE A 53 11.78 -1.08 -7.74
CA ILE A 53 12.59 -0.89 -8.95
C ILE A 53 12.36 -2.03 -9.95
N LYS A 54 12.40 -3.28 -9.48
CA LYS A 54 12.10 -4.43 -10.34
C LYS A 54 10.73 -4.33 -10.98
N ALA A 55 9.72 -3.89 -10.24
CA ALA A 55 8.38 -3.70 -10.80
C ALA A 55 8.33 -2.57 -11.85
N CYS A 56 9.14 -1.51 -11.71
CA CYS A 56 9.31 -0.50 -12.76
C CYS A 56 9.89 -1.11 -14.04
N GLU A 57 10.95 -1.91 -13.92
CA GLU A 57 11.57 -2.61 -15.05
C GLU A 57 10.57 -3.54 -15.75
N GLU A 58 9.80 -4.32 -14.99
CA GLU A 58 8.78 -5.24 -15.50
C GLU A 58 7.70 -4.55 -16.37
N VAL A 59 7.35 -3.30 -16.04
CA VAL A 59 6.31 -2.56 -16.77
C VAL A 59 6.88 -1.58 -17.81
N GLY A 60 8.21 -1.50 -17.95
CA GLY A 60 8.86 -0.62 -18.91
C GLY A 60 9.03 0.82 -18.44
N TYR A 61 9.01 1.07 -17.11
CA TYR A 61 9.31 2.40 -16.54
C TYR A 61 10.80 2.62 -16.38
N ALA A 62 11.24 3.86 -16.52
CA ALA A 62 12.51 4.30 -15.98
C ALA A 62 12.46 4.36 -14.45
N SER A 63 13.58 4.08 -13.79
CA SER A 63 13.67 4.19 -12.34
C SER A 63 15.01 4.77 -11.90
N THR A 64 14.99 5.57 -10.83
CA THR A 64 16.20 6.14 -10.21
C THR A 64 16.22 5.82 -8.73
N LEU A 65 17.31 5.19 -8.25
CA LEU A 65 17.55 4.98 -6.83
C LEU A 65 18.55 6.00 -6.30
N ILE A 66 18.13 6.79 -5.32
CA ILE A 66 18.97 7.73 -4.58
C ILE A 66 19.23 7.12 -3.20
N LYS A 67 20.38 6.46 -3.05
CA LYS A 67 20.82 5.88 -1.78
C LYS A 67 21.70 6.86 -1.03
N LYS A 68 21.39 7.12 0.24
CA LYS A 68 22.14 8.00 1.14
C LYS A 68 22.47 7.29 2.46
N PRO A 69 23.58 7.64 3.09
CA PRO A 69 23.99 7.02 4.35
C PRO A 69 23.05 7.39 5.51
N LEU A 70 23.12 6.60 6.60
CA LEU A 70 22.25 6.78 7.78
C LEU A 70 22.40 8.17 8.45
N HIS A 71 23.57 8.78 8.36
CA HIS A 71 23.87 10.09 8.94
C HIS A 71 23.48 11.29 8.05
N THR A 72 22.80 11.04 6.92
CA THR A 72 22.25 12.10 6.07
C THR A 72 21.37 13.02 6.90
N THR A 73 21.62 14.32 6.82
CA THR A 73 20.88 15.33 7.57
C THR A 73 19.50 15.58 6.94
N GLU A 74 18.57 16.12 7.74
CA GLU A 74 17.25 16.54 7.24
C GLU A 74 17.37 17.58 6.12
N SER A 75 18.31 18.55 6.24
CA SER A 75 18.56 19.56 5.22
C SER A 75 19.01 18.95 3.91
N GLU A 76 19.97 18.00 3.93
CA GLU A 76 20.41 17.31 2.72
C GLU A 76 19.29 16.52 2.06
N LEU A 77 18.39 15.92 2.84
CA LEU A 77 17.23 15.22 2.31
C LEU A 77 16.22 16.20 1.70
N LEU A 78 15.97 17.34 2.33
CA LEU A 78 15.12 18.41 1.78
C LEU A 78 15.68 18.95 0.45
N ASP A 79 16.98 19.11 0.32
CA ASP A 79 17.64 19.53 -0.91
C ASP A 79 17.44 18.48 -2.04
N ILE A 80 17.43 17.20 -1.71
CA ILE A 80 17.14 16.13 -2.67
C ILE A 80 15.67 16.20 -3.09
N VAL A 81 14.75 16.36 -2.14
CA VAL A 81 13.31 16.50 -2.38
C VAL A 81 13.05 17.68 -3.32
N GLN A 82 13.65 18.85 -3.05
CA GLN A 82 13.50 20.04 -3.89
C GLN A 82 13.97 19.79 -5.33
N ARG A 83 15.14 19.16 -5.51
CA ARG A 83 15.64 18.81 -6.86
C ARG A 83 14.71 17.85 -7.60
N LEU A 84 14.09 16.88 -6.90
CA LEU A 84 13.13 15.97 -7.53
C LEU A 84 11.81 16.67 -7.87
N ASN A 85 11.37 17.62 -7.04
CA ASN A 85 10.20 18.46 -7.35
C ASN A 85 10.39 19.23 -8.66
N GLU A 86 11.57 19.78 -8.88
CA GLU A 86 11.91 20.61 -10.06
C GLU A 86 12.24 19.78 -11.31
N ASN A 87 12.61 18.51 -11.13
CA ASN A 87 13.04 17.66 -12.25
C ASN A 87 11.83 17.17 -13.07
N LYS A 88 11.68 17.72 -14.30
CA LYS A 88 10.61 17.38 -15.24
C LYS A 88 10.68 15.94 -15.80
N GLU A 89 11.85 15.29 -15.69
CA GLU A 89 12.03 13.90 -16.13
C GLU A 89 11.53 12.89 -15.08
N ILE A 90 11.23 13.32 -13.86
CA ILE A 90 10.68 12.48 -12.78
C ILE A 90 9.19 12.74 -12.65
N ASP A 91 8.37 11.72 -12.89
CA ASP A 91 6.91 11.83 -12.81
C ASP A 91 6.40 11.67 -11.38
N GLY A 92 7.05 10.83 -10.60
CA GLY A 92 6.75 10.65 -9.20
C GLY A 92 7.95 10.08 -8.45
N TYR A 93 7.95 10.26 -7.13
CA TYR A 93 8.98 9.67 -6.31
C TYR A 93 8.46 9.30 -4.92
N ILE A 94 9.23 8.49 -4.24
CA ILE A 94 8.95 8.04 -2.89
C ILE A 94 10.15 8.28 -1.99
N VAL A 95 9.87 8.57 -0.73
CA VAL A 95 10.87 8.53 0.35
C VAL A 95 10.59 7.29 1.18
N GLN A 96 11.47 6.29 1.09
CA GLN A 96 11.23 5.00 1.74
C GLN A 96 11.25 5.12 3.27
N LEU A 97 10.13 4.80 3.89
CA LEU A 97 9.98 4.76 5.35
C LEU A 97 10.44 3.39 5.92
N PRO A 98 10.83 3.35 7.21
CA PRO A 98 10.96 4.50 8.13
C PRO A 98 12.24 5.31 7.87
N LEU A 99 12.18 6.59 8.17
CA LEU A 99 13.36 7.47 8.18
C LEU A 99 14.16 7.33 9.49
N PRO A 100 15.44 7.73 9.50
CA PRO A 100 16.21 7.85 10.74
C PRO A 100 15.55 8.82 11.73
N ARG A 101 15.66 8.55 13.04
CA ARG A 101 14.97 9.32 14.10
C ARG A 101 15.28 10.82 14.14
N HIS A 102 16.39 11.25 13.57
CA HIS A 102 16.79 12.66 13.52
C HIS A 102 16.18 13.45 12.35
N ILE A 103 15.39 12.79 11.51
CA ILE A 103 14.67 13.39 10.37
C ILE A 103 13.19 13.37 10.69
N ASP A 104 12.52 14.51 10.57
CA ASP A 104 11.08 14.63 10.73
C ASP A 104 10.35 14.15 9.46
N GLU A 105 9.71 12.98 9.54
CA GLU A 105 8.96 12.40 8.43
C GLU A 105 7.85 13.33 7.92
N MET A 106 7.17 14.05 8.81
CA MET A 106 6.09 14.97 8.43
C MET A 106 6.63 16.15 7.63
N LYS A 107 7.76 16.71 8.04
CA LYS A 107 8.41 17.81 7.33
C LYS A 107 8.88 17.38 5.94
N ILE A 108 9.41 16.18 5.81
CA ILE A 108 9.78 15.62 4.49
C ILE A 108 8.54 15.44 3.63
N ASN A 109 7.47 14.82 4.16
CA ASN A 109 6.23 14.62 3.41
C ASN A 109 5.62 15.95 2.93
N LEU A 110 5.64 16.99 3.75
CA LEU A 110 5.14 18.32 3.38
C LEU A 110 6.00 19.02 2.31
N ALA A 111 7.26 18.67 2.18
CA ALA A 111 8.16 19.23 1.17
C ALA A 111 7.99 18.59 -0.21
N ILE A 112 7.37 17.39 -0.30
CA ILE A 112 7.11 16.70 -1.56
C ILE A 112 6.05 17.49 -2.35
N ASP A 113 6.27 17.69 -3.66
CA ASP A 113 5.21 18.22 -4.52
C ASP A 113 4.04 17.22 -4.57
N PRO A 114 2.81 17.62 -4.18
CA PRO A 114 1.65 16.74 -4.21
C PRO A 114 1.40 16.04 -5.55
N SER A 115 1.81 16.67 -6.65
CA SER A 115 1.68 16.11 -8.01
C SER A 115 2.68 14.97 -8.29
N LYS A 116 3.71 14.84 -7.46
CA LYS A 116 4.77 13.80 -7.54
C LYS A 116 4.74 12.82 -6.38
N ASP A 117 3.84 13.03 -5.40
CA ASP A 117 3.65 12.13 -4.24
C ASP A 117 2.88 10.87 -4.64
N VAL A 118 3.52 9.97 -5.36
CA VAL A 118 2.89 8.72 -5.85
C VAL A 118 2.68 7.66 -4.77
N ASP A 119 3.28 7.83 -3.58
CA ASP A 119 2.94 7.03 -2.39
C ASP A 119 1.61 7.47 -1.74
N GLY A 120 1.15 8.71 -2.02
CA GLY A 120 -0.13 9.24 -1.56
C GLY A 120 -0.15 9.65 -0.08
N PHE A 121 1.00 10.01 0.50
CA PHE A 121 1.11 10.37 1.93
C PHE A 121 1.01 11.86 2.19
N HIS A 122 1.16 12.71 1.16
CA HIS A 122 1.06 14.14 1.32
C HIS A 122 -0.35 14.56 1.79
N PRO A 123 -0.48 15.45 2.80
CA PRO A 123 -1.78 15.87 3.33
C PRO A 123 -2.75 16.42 2.27
N ASN A 124 -2.26 17.06 1.21
CA ASN A 124 -3.09 17.49 0.09
C ASN A 124 -3.77 16.30 -0.60
N ASN A 125 -3.01 15.25 -0.97
CA ASN A 125 -3.55 14.03 -1.56
C ASN A 125 -4.54 13.33 -0.62
N PHE A 126 -4.19 13.26 0.66
CA PHE A 126 -5.05 12.68 1.68
C PHE A 126 -6.38 13.44 1.83
N GLY A 127 -6.34 14.78 1.90
CA GLY A 127 -7.53 15.63 1.97
C GLY A 127 -8.40 15.53 0.71
N ARG A 128 -7.79 15.57 -0.47
CA ARG A 128 -8.48 15.36 -1.76
C ARG A 128 -9.13 13.97 -1.83
N MET A 129 -8.41 12.92 -1.42
CA MET A 129 -8.96 11.57 -1.30
C MET A 129 -10.18 11.55 -0.37
N ALA A 130 -10.11 12.16 0.82
CA ALA A 130 -11.23 12.21 1.76
C ALA A 130 -12.47 12.89 1.17
N LEU A 131 -12.26 13.97 0.41
CA LEU A 131 -13.34 14.73 -0.25
C LEU A 131 -13.84 14.09 -1.56
N GLY A 132 -13.25 13.01 -2.03
CA GLY A 132 -13.63 12.41 -3.31
C GLY A 132 -13.11 13.13 -4.56
N ILE A 133 -12.15 14.03 -4.39
CA ILE A 133 -11.45 14.72 -5.46
C ILE A 133 -10.31 13.81 -5.96
N THR A 134 -10.00 13.88 -7.25
CA THR A 134 -8.89 13.11 -7.84
C THR A 134 -7.59 13.34 -7.09
N ALA A 135 -6.95 12.24 -6.65
CA ALA A 135 -5.73 12.24 -5.86
C ALA A 135 -4.97 10.92 -6.04
N TYR A 136 -3.70 10.90 -5.65
CA TYR A 136 -3.00 9.65 -5.40
C TYR A 136 -3.47 9.10 -4.05
N HIS A 137 -3.96 7.88 -4.07
CA HIS A 137 -4.34 7.19 -2.84
C HIS A 137 -3.10 6.49 -2.26
N PRO A 138 -2.96 6.41 -0.93
CA PRO A 138 -1.91 5.63 -0.31
C PRO A 138 -1.82 4.23 -0.92
N ALA A 139 -0.60 3.81 -1.29
CA ALA A 139 -0.41 2.66 -2.17
C ALA A 139 -1.00 1.34 -1.60
N THR A 140 -0.84 1.08 -0.29
CA THR A 140 -1.41 -0.13 0.34
C THR A 140 -2.94 -0.13 0.33
N PRO A 141 -3.64 0.91 0.79
CA PRO A 141 -5.09 1.03 0.64
C PRO A 141 -5.57 0.91 -0.81
N ALA A 142 -4.91 1.57 -1.75
CA ALA A 142 -5.24 1.46 -3.18
C ALA A 142 -5.10 0.02 -3.69
N GLY A 143 -4.05 -0.68 -3.30
CA GLY A 143 -3.85 -2.10 -3.63
C GLY A 143 -4.95 -3.00 -3.07
N ILE A 144 -5.42 -2.73 -1.85
CA ILE A 144 -6.55 -3.45 -1.23
C ILE A 144 -7.84 -3.19 -2.03
N MET A 145 -8.12 -1.94 -2.40
CA MET A 145 -9.30 -1.62 -3.22
C MET A 145 -9.24 -2.31 -4.59
N MET A 146 -8.07 -2.39 -5.23
CA MET A 146 -7.87 -3.17 -6.45
C MET A 146 -8.17 -4.66 -6.23
N MET A 147 -7.80 -5.23 -5.08
CA MET A 147 -8.15 -6.63 -4.76
C MET A 147 -9.66 -6.83 -4.67
N PHE A 148 -10.38 -5.97 -3.95
CA PHE A 148 -11.84 -6.05 -3.88
C PHE A 148 -12.49 -5.98 -5.26
N ASP A 149 -12.04 -5.06 -6.11
CA ASP A 149 -12.56 -4.91 -7.46
C ASP A 149 -12.29 -6.15 -8.33
N ARG A 150 -11.05 -6.58 -8.41
CA ARG A 150 -10.62 -7.66 -9.31
C ARG A 150 -11.09 -9.05 -8.88
N TYR A 151 -11.24 -9.30 -7.58
CA TYR A 151 -11.84 -10.52 -7.06
C TYR A 151 -13.37 -10.43 -6.95
N GLN A 152 -13.98 -9.31 -7.38
CA GLN A 152 -15.44 -9.07 -7.35
C GLN A 152 -16.01 -9.28 -5.94
N ILE A 153 -15.28 -8.87 -4.90
CA ILE A 153 -15.74 -8.90 -3.51
C ILE A 153 -16.71 -7.74 -3.27
N SER A 154 -17.95 -8.05 -2.95
CA SER A 154 -18.96 -7.04 -2.63
C SER A 154 -18.65 -6.35 -1.30
N THR A 155 -18.52 -5.03 -1.35
CA THR A 155 -18.29 -4.18 -0.16
C THR A 155 -19.52 -3.35 0.19
N GLU A 156 -20.44 -3.16 -0.74
CA GLU A 156 -21.65 -2.33 -0.58
C GLU A 156 -22.59 -2.91 0.49
N GLY A 157 -22.97 -2.04 1.44
CA GLY A 157 -23.84 -2.42 2.56
C GLY A 157 -23.20 -3.37 3.58
N LYS A 158 -21.89 -3.68 3.45
CA LYS A 158 -21.17 -4.56 4.36
C LYS A 158 -20.63 -3.79 5.57
N HIS A 159 -20.57 -4.46 6.71
CA HIS A 159 -19.86 -3.96 7.88
C HIS A 159 -18.38 -4.32 7.75
N CYS A 160 -17.53 -3.30 7.61
CA CYS A 160 -16.09 -3.44 7.53
C CYS A 160 -15.44 -2.97 8.84
N VAL A 161 -14.70 -3.85 9.49
CA VAL A 161 -13.89 -3.50 10.66
C VAL A 161 -12.43 -3.38 10.23
N VAL A 162 -11.86 -2.21 10.47
CA VAL A 162 -10.44 -1.93 10.22
C VAL A 162 -9.69 -1.94 11.55
N LEU A 163 -8.80 -2.90 11.73
CA LEU A 163 -7.94 -3.02 12.89
C LEU A 163 -6.65 -2.23 12.68
N GLY A 164 -6.53 -1.11 13.37
CA GLY A 164 -5.44 -0.14 13.22
C GLY A 164 -5.91 1.18 12.63
N ARG A 165 -5.18 2.26 12.98
CA ARG A 165 -5.52 3.64 12.55
C ARG A 165 -4.30 4.45 12.11
N SER A 166 -3.31 3.78 11.51
CA SER A 166 -2.14 4.45 10.96
C SER A 166 -2.53 5.36 9.79
N ASN A 167 -1.77 6.44 9.59
CA ASN A 167 -2.00 7.36 8.47
C ASN A 167 -1.65 6.73 7.11
N ILE A 168 -0.88 5.63 7.11
CA ILE A 168 -0.45 4.96 5.87
C ILE A 168 -1.40 3.83 5.43
N VAL A 169 -2.17 3.22 6.35
CA VAL A 169 -3.08 2.12 6.03
C VAL A 169 -4.46 2.29 6.67
N GLY A 170 -4.55 2.25 8.01
CA GLY A 170 -5.84 2.13 8.71
C GLY A 170 -6.82 3.27 8.41
N THR A 171 -6.39 4.50 8.59
CA THR A 171 -7.23 5.67 8.30
C THR A 171 -7.60 5.79 6.82
N PRO A 172 -6.64 5.73 5.87
CA PRO A 172 -6.99 5.87 4.46
C PRO A 172 -7.86 4.73 3.91
N ILE A 173 -7.66 3.47 4.32
CA ILE A 173 -8.54 2.39 3.85
C ILE A 173 -9.96 2.54 4.42
N SER A 174 -10.10 3.03 5.64
CA SER A 174 -11.42 3.30 6.23
C SER A 174 -12.19 4.35 5.44
N LEU A 175 -11.52 5.41 5.01
CA LEU A 175 -12.09 6.43 4.13
C LEU A 175 -12.49 5.84 2.77
N LEU A 176 -11.61 5.06 2.12
CA LEU A 176 -11.91 4.46 0.83
C LEU A 176 -13.08 3.48 0.90
N MET A 177 -13.15 2.65 1.93
CA MET A 177 -14.23 1.69 2.12
C MET A 177 -15.59 2.36 2.37
N SER A 178 -15.62 3.52 3.04
CA SER A 178 -16.87 4.26 3.33
C SER A 178 -17.38 5.10 2.16
N LYS A 179 -16.56 5.33 1.13
CA LYS A 179 -16.93 6.18 -0.01
C LYS A 179 -18.06 5.60 -0.84
N LYS A 180 -18.87 6.50 -1.45
CA LYS A 180 -19.91 6.14 -2.43
C LYS A 180 -19.25 5.78 -3.78
N THR A 181 -18.51 4.67 -3.80
CA THR A 181 -17.80 4.13 -4.96
C THR A 181 -17.97 2.62 -5.02
N LYS A 182 -17.55 2.00 -6.12
CA LYS A 182 -17.45 0.55 -6.25
C LYS A 182 -16.01 0.20 -6.65
N PRO A 183 -15.25 -0.52 -5.77
CA PRO A 183 -15.60 -0.94 -4.42
C PRO A 183 -15.75 0.25 -3.45
N GLY A 184 -16.47 0.07 -2.35
CA GLY A 184 -16.79 1.08 -1.35
C GLY A 184 -18.19 0.87 -0.77
N ASN A 185 -18.89 1.93 -0.36
CA ASN A 185 -20.24 1.90 0.22
C ASN A 185 -20.38 0.97 1.46
N ALA A 186 -19.32 0.74 2.20
CA ALA A 186 -19.33 -0.04 3.43
C ALA A 186 -19.62 0.84 4.65
N THR A 187 -20.23 0.25 5.67
CA THR A 187 -20.25 0.83 7.03
C THR A 187 -18.92 0.46 7.68
N VAL A 188 -18.14 1.45 8.12
CA VAL A 188 -16.77 1.21 8.60
C VAL A 188 -16.64 1.50 10.08
N THR A 189 -16.12 0.54 10.83
CA THR A 189 -15.68 0.71 12.22
C THR A 189 -14.15 0.64 12.28
N ILE A 190 -13.51 1.68 12.81
CA ILE A 190 -12.06 1.69 13.08
C ILE A 190 -11.86 1.23 14.53
N ALA A 191 -11.13 0.14 14.71
CA ALA A 191 -10.77 -0.39 16.03
C ALA A 191 -9.25 -0.28 16.27
N HIS A 192 -8.86 -0.07 17.52
CA HIS A 192 -7.49 0.20 17.91
C HIS A 192 -7.21 -0.27 19.34
N SER A 193 -6.01 -0.09 19.86
CA SER A 193 -5.56 -0.57 21.18
C SER A 193 -6.35 -0.06 22.40
N ARG A 194 -7.25 0.90 22.20
CA ARG A 194 -8.14 1.44 23.25
C ARG A 194 -9.61 1.08 23.02
N THR A 195 -9.90 0.24 22.01
CA THR A 195 -11.26 -0.21 21.72
C THR A 195 -11.67 -1.26 22.73
N GLU A 196 -12.79 -1.03 23.37
CA GLU A 196 -13.46 -2.01 24.25
C GLU A 196 -14.26 -3.01 23.41
N ASN A 197 -14.48 -4.19 23.93
CA ASN A 197 -15.29 -5.25 23.29
C ASN A 197 -14.81 -5.59 21.86
N LEU A 198 -13.50 -5.58 21.63
CA LEU A 198 -12.90 -5.75 20.31
C LEU A 198 -13.34 -7.06 19.64
N LYS A 199 -13.46 -8.14 20.41
CA LYS A 199 -13.89 -9.46 19.89
C LYS A 199 -15.30 -9.40 19.31
N GLU A 200 -16.24 -8.80 20.00
CA GLU A 200 -17.63 -8.64 19.59
C GLU A 200 -17.73 -7.78 18.33
N ILE A 201 -16.96 -6.69 18.26
CA ILE A 201 -16.86 -5.83 17.08
C ILE A 201 -16.34 -6.64 15.88
N CYS A 202 -15.28 -7.43 16.04
CA CYS A 202 -14.76 -8.28 14.98
C CYS A 202 -15.77 -9.35 14.54
N LEU A 203 -16.50 -9.96 15.49
CA LEU A 203 -17.53 -10.96 15.19
C LEU A 203 -18.73 -10.40 14.44
N SER A 204 -19.00 -9.10 14.52
CA SER A 204 -20.08 -8.45 13.76
C SER A 204 -19.66 -8.12 12.31
N ALA A 205 -18.37 -8.18 11.98
CA ALA A 205 -17.83 -7.74 10.70
C ALA A 205 -18.08 -8.74 9.55
N ASP A 206 -18.51 -8.24 8.42
CA ASP A 206 -18.52 -8.96 7.15
C ASP A 206 -17.13 -8.95 6.49
N ILE A 207 -16.37 -7.87 6.75
CA ILE A 207 -15.02 -7.68 6.24
C ILE A 207 -14.12 -7.24 7.40
N ILE A 208 -12.98 -7.89 7.59
CA ILE A 208 -11.93 -7.46 8.52
C ILE A 208 -10.68 -7.10 7.73
N ILE A 209 -10.17 -5.89 7.95
CA ILE A 209 -8.87 -5.45 7.43
C ILE A 209 -7.92 -5.32 8.62
N ALA A 210 -6.98 -6.26 8.75
CA ALA A 210 -6.03 -6.31 9.85
C ALA A 210 -4.73 -5.59 9.47
N ALA A 211 -4.43 -4.47 10.17
CA ALA A 211 -3.27 -3.61 9.95
C ALA A 211 -2.67 -3.13 11.28
N LEU A 212 -2.32 -4.10 12.15
CA LEU A 212 -1.84 -3.89 13.51
C LEU A 212 -0.32 -4.01 13.63
N GLY A 213 0.31 -4.84 12.79
CA GLY A 213 1.70 -5.23 12.95
C GLY A 213 1.94 -6.14 14.15
N ILE A 214 0.96 -6.97 14.51
CA ILE A 214 1.02 -7.93 15.64
C ILE A 214 0.76 -9.34 15.10
N PRO A 215 1.77 -10.26 15.16
CA PRO A 215 1.62 -11.60 14.61
C PRO A 215 0.44 -12.35 15.21
N PHE A 216 -0.39 -12.99 14.37
CA PHE A 216 -1.47 -13.89 14.77
C PHE A 216 -2.49 -13.29 15.76
N PHE A 217 -2.68 -11.98 15.71
CA PHE A 217 -3.61 -11.28 16.60
C PHE A 217 -5.06 -11.70 16.36
N VAL A 218 -5.49 -11.75 15.09
CA VAL A 218 -6.85 -12.14 14.71
C VAL A 218 -6.94 -13.65 14.65
N LYS A 219 -7.74 -14.23 15.56
CA LYS A 219 -7.96 -15.67 15.68
C LYS A 219 -9.35 -16.06 15.20
N ALA A 220 -9.58 -17.38 15.03
CA ALA A 220 -10.86 -17.91 14.54
C ALA A 220 -12.06 -17.51 15.41
N ASP A 221 -11.89 -17.37 16.72
CA ASP A 221 -12.95 -16.95 17.65
C ASP A 221 -13.31 -15.46 17.58
N MET A 222 -12.54 -14.67 16.84
CA MET A 222 -12.80 -13.25 16.54
C MET A 222 -13.46 -13.03 15.17
N VAL A 223 -13.65 -14.06 14.37
CA VAL A 223 -14.07 -13.93 12.98
C VAL A 223 -15.47 -14.54 12.78
N LYS A 224 -16.35 -13.79 12.13
CA LYS A 224 -17.68 -14.25 11.72
C LYS A 224 -17.56 -15.32 10.63
N PRO A 225 -18.37 -16.38 10.61
CA PRO A 225 -18.43 -17.30 9.48
C PRO A 225 -18.71 -16.57 8.16
N ASN A 226 -18.00 -16.99 7.11
CA ASN A 226 -18.08 -16.40 5.77
C ASN A 226 -17.61 -14.94 5.65
N ALA A 227 -16.94 -14.37 6.64
CA ALA A 227 -16.30 -13.06 6.53
C ALA A 227 -15.21 -13.04 5.44
N VAL A 228 -14.86 -11.85 4.97
CA VAL A 228 -13.70 -11.59 4.11
C VAL A 228 -12.57 -11.02 4.96
N ILE A 229 -11.37 -11.55 4.85
CA ILE A 229 -10.22 -11.13 5.64
C ILE A 229 -9.12 -10.60 4.74
N ILE A 230 -8.73 -9.35 4.99
CA ILE A 230 -7.56 -8.70 4.38
C ILE A 230 -6.49 -8.54 5.45
N ASP A 231 -5.47 -9.35 5.38
CA ASP A 231 -4.31 -9.29 6.26
C ASP A 231 -3.22 -8.41 5.63
N VAL A 232 -2.99 -7.26 6.24
CA VAL A 232 -1.97 -6.28 5.81
C VAL A 232 -0.66 -6.48 6.57
N GLY A 233 -0.70 -7.24 7.67
CA GLY A 233 0.45 -7.48 8.52
C GLY A 233 1.60 -8.15 7.79
N ILE A 234 2.82 -7.69 8.04
CA ILE A 234 4.06 -8.35 7.62
C ILE A 234 4.99 -8.38 8.82
N ASN A 235 4.93 -9.46 9.57
CA ASN A 235 5.69 -9.64 10.79
C ASN A 235 6.78 -10.68 10.58
N LYS A 236 7.97 -10.41 11.10
CA LYS A 236 9.10 -11.34 11.10
C LYS A 236 9.08 -12.12 12.42
N ILE A 237 8.96 -13.43 12.35
CA ILE A 237 9.10 -14.31 13.51
C ILE A 237 10.28 -15.26 13.29
N GLU A 238 10.96 -15.64 14.38
CA GLU A 238 12.04 -16.61 14.32
C GLU A 238 11.53 -17.98 13.86
N ASP A 239 12.31 -18.62 13.01
CA ASP A 239 12.00 -19.96 12.50
C ASP A 239 13.30 -20.67 12.15
N ALA A 240 13.77 -21.51 13.07
CA ALA A 240 15.01 -22.26 12.92
C ALA A 240 14.96 -23.29 11.76
N SER A 241 13.77 -23.70 11.32
CA SER A 241 13.60 -24.59 10.17
C SER A 241 13.77 -23.90 8.83
N ASN A 242 13.67 -22.57 8.81
CA ASN A 242 13.82 -21.78 7.60
C ASN A 242 15.30 -21.42 7.37
N PRO A 243 15.86 -21.60 6.16
CA PRO A 243 17.25 -21.24 5.87
C PRO A 243 17.63 -19.77 6.15
N ARG A 244 16.62 -18.87 6.22
CA ARG A 244 16.81 -17.46 6.58
C ARG A 244 16.78 -17.20 8.08
N GLY A 245 16.53 -18.22 8.92
CA GLY A 245 16.34 -18.11 10.37
C GLY A 245 15.02 -17.43 10.78
N TYR A 246 14.15 -17.11 9.85
CA TYR A 246 12.86 -16.50 10.12
C TYR A 246 11.83 -16.80 9.02
N ARG A 247 10.56 -16.61 9.34
CA ARG A 247 9.47 -16.55 8.36
C ARG A 247 8.65 -15.28 8.52
N LEU A 248 7.95 -14.89 7.44
CA LEU A 248 7.01 -13.79 7.46
C LEU A 248 5.61 -14.33 7.74
N VAL A 249 4.89 -13.63 8.62
CA VAL A 249 3.52 -13.97 9.00
C VAL A 249 2.68 -12.70 9.05
N GLY A 250 1.37 -12.87 8.96
CA GLY A 250 0.41 -11.77 9.05
C GLY A 250 -0.03 -11.46 10.48
N ASP A 251 -0.96 -10.52 10.57
CA ASP A 251 -1.69 -10.20 11.79
C ASP A 251 -2.80 -11.22 12.07
N VAL A 252 -3.15 -12.05 11.08
CA VAL A 252 -4.21 -13.06 11.17
C VAL A 252 -3.60 -14.45 11.32
N ASP A 253 -4.14 -15.26 12.21
CA ASP A 253 -3.81 -16.68 12.28
C ASP A 253 -4.47 -17.41 11.10
N PHE A 254 -3.78 -17.39 9.97
CA PHE A 254 -4.27 -17.90 8.70
C PHE A 254 -4.78 -19.34 8.80
N GLU A 255 -4.03 -20.21 9.46
CA GLU A 255 -4.36 -21.63 9.57
C GLU A 255 -5.66 -21.89 10.34
N GLN A 256 -5.89 -21.15 11.41
CA GLN A 256 -7.13 -21.26 12.19
C GLN A 256 -8.33 -20.60 11.49
N VAL A 257 -8.10 -19.51 10.74
CA VAL A 257 -9.15 -18.67 10.17
C VAL A 257 -9.63 -19.16 8.79
N LYS A 258 -8.73 -19.70 7.96
CA LYS A 258 -8.99 -20.04 6.55
C LYS A 258 -10.24 -20.91 6.31
N ASN A 259 -10.54 -21.85 7.22
CA ASN A 259 -11.68 -22.76 7.06
C ASN A 259 -13.03 -22.12 7.48
N LYS A 260 -13.01 -20.92 8.06
CA LYS A 260 -14.19 -20.24 8.57
C LYS A 260 -14.70 -19.13 7.64
N VAL A 261 -13.86 -18.64 6.74
CA VAL A 261 -14.07 -17.43 5.95
C VAL A 261 -14.39 -17.72 4.48
N SER A 262 -15.02 -16.75 3.81
CA SER A 262 -15.31 -16.86 2.36
C SER A 262 -14.09 -16.50 1.51
N ALA A 263 -13.27 -15.54 1.96
CA ALA A 263 -12.06 -15.12 1.27
C ALA A 263 -11.02 -14.61 2.27
N ILE A 264 -9.73 -14.82 1.98
CA ILE A 264 -8.61 -14.38 2.82
C ILE A 264 -7.35 -14.12 1.98
N THR A 265 -6.57 -13.10 2.36
CA THR A 265 -5.23 -12.86 1.80
C THR A 265 -4.18 -13.72 2.51
N PRO A 266 -3.24 -14.32 1.79
CA PRO A 266 -2.08 -14.98 2.40
C PRO A 266 -1.02 -13.97 2.81
N VAL A 267 -0.18 -14.32 3.80
CA VAL A 267 1.05 -13.58 4.13
C VAL A 267 2.22 -14.57 4.20
N PRO A 268 3.25 -14.38 3.37
CA PRO A 268 3.40 -13.38 2.31
C PRO A 268 2.56 -13.67 1.05
N GLY A 269 2.45 -12.68 0.16
CA GLY A 269 1.86 -12.86 -1.17
C GLY A 269 0.44 -12.32 -1.35
N GLY A 270 -0.15 -11.72 -0.31
CA GLY A 270 -1.43 -11.02 -0.37
C GLY A 270 -1.29 -9.53 -0.70
N VAL A 271 -1.42 -8.67 0.31
CA VAL A 271 -1.45 -7.20 0.13
C VAL A 271 -0.11 -6.62 -0.35
N GLY A 272 1.04 -7.15 0.10
CA GLY A 272 2.35 -6.59 -0.23
C GLY A 272 2.62 -6.41 -1.73
N PRO A 273 2.45 -7.42 -2.60
CA PRO A 273 2.59 -7.27 -4.05
C PRO A 273 1.64 -6.23 -4.66
N MET A 274 0.44 -6.09 -4.10
CA MET A 274 -0.56 -5.13 -4.56
C MET A 274 -0.20 -3.69 -4.19
N THR A 275 0.49 -3.48 -3.06
CA THR A 275 1.05 -2.16 -2.70
C THR A 275 2.01 -1.66 -3.77
N ILE A 276 2.91 -2.52 -4.25
CA ILE A 276 3.84 -2.16 -5.33
C ILE A 276 3.08 -1.87 -6.63
N THR A 277 2.09 -2.69 -6.97
CA THR A 277 1.28 -2.49 -8.17
C THR A 277 0.50 -1.18 -8.13
N ALA A 278 -0.05 -0.80 -6.97
CA ALA A 278 -0.74 0.48 -6.80
C ALA A 278 0.22 1.68 -6.93
N LEU A 279 1.46 1.56 -6.45
CA LEU A 279 2.50 2.57 -6.67
C LEU A 279 2.80 2.74 -8.17
N ILE A 280 2.95 1.66 -8.91
CA ILE A 280 3.14 1.70 -10.37
C ILE A 280 1.95 2.39 -11.06
N GLU A 281 0.73 2.07 -10.66
CA GLU A 281 -0.48 2.71 -11.20
C GLU A 281 -0.55 4.21 -10.85
N ASN A 282 -0.17 4.63 -9.64
CA ASN A 282 -0.07 6.04 -9.28
C ASN A 282 1.00 6.76 -10.11
N THR A 283 2.15 6.12 -10.37
CA THR A 283 3.20 6.67 -11.24
C THR A 283 2.69 6.84 -12.68
N TRP A 284 1.91 5.88 -13.19
CA TRP A 284 1.23 6.04 -14.48
C TRP A 284 0.32 7.26 -14.52
N LYS A 285 -0.50 7.45 -13.48
CA LYS A 285 -1.41 8.61 -13.36
C LYS A 285 -0.63 9.92 -13.34
N ALA A 286 0.50 9.97 -12.63
CA ALA A 286 1.37 11.14 -12.59
C ALA A 286 1.92 11.47 -13.97
N TYR A 287 2.46 10.47 -14.66
CA TYR A 287 3.00 10.60 -16.03
C TYR A 287 1.92 11.03 -17.03
N SER A 288 0.75 10.40 -17.02
CA SER A 288 -0.34 10.72 -17.94
C SER A 288 -1.05 12.05 -17.64
N LYS A 289 -0.61 12.78 -16.62
CA LYS A 289 -1.17 14.07 -16.17
C LYS A 289 -2.66 14.01 -15.81
N ILE A 290 -3.19 12.82 -15.50
CA ILE A 290 -4.58 12.67 -15.05
C ILE A 290 -4.82 13.48 -13.77
N TYR A 291 -3.79 13.66 -12.95
CA TYR A 291 -3.84 14.48 -11.74
C TYR A 291 -4.06 15.97 -12.01
N ASN A 292 -3.51 16.51 -13.13
CA ASN A 292 -3.52 17.94 -13.43
C ASN A 292 -4.72 18.39 -14.30
N ASN A 293 -5.51 17.45 -14.80
CA ASN A 293 -6.60 17.72 -15.74
C ASN A 293 -7.99 17.79 -15.09
N ASN A 294 -8.07 17.85 -13.74
CA ASN A 294 -9.33 17.98 -12.98
C ASN A 294 -9.26 19.08 -11.94
#